data_8d328221e1664413243dce933d8fa4f0
#
_entry.id   8d328221e1664413243dce933d8fa4f0
#
_cell.length_a   1.000
_cell.length_b   1.000
_cell.length_c   1.000
_cell.angle_alpha   90.00
_cell.angle_beta   90.00
_cell.angle_gamma   90.00
#
_symmetry.space_group_name_H-M   'P 1'
#
loop_
_entity.id
_entity.type
_entity.pdbx_description
1 polymer ?
#
loop_
_entity_poly.entity_id
_entity_poly.type
_entity_poly.pdbx_seq_one_letter_code
_entity_poly.pdbx_strand_id
1 'polypeptide(L)'
;MLGECCCLFDERASCTHCQFDWRVTERVAPVMSAFYEFDQADAFTSGAIGEPGSRLFVIQVRADGQRVTMKCEKQQVAALAQYMRQLLADAPAAYDRPIVDAMQLSSPIDIEFVVGTVGIAYDSRNDRMVVQIEELVPTNDDNEPIGDADPGRLRVQMSRGQAAGFCEHSDDVVAAGRPPCIFCGHPIDLDGHACPRMN
;
A
#
# COMPACT_ATOMS: atom_id res chain seq x y z
N MET A 1 46.79 36.78 -9.54
CA MET A 1 45.73 37.55 -10.24
C MET A 1 44.74 36.53 -10.73
N LEU A 2 43.68 36.39 -9.96
CA LEU A 2 42.61 35.44 -10.19
C LEU A 2 41.59 36.06 -11.15
N GLY A 3 41.42 35.48 -12.34
CA GLY A 3 40.41 35.89 -13.31
C GLY A 3 39.06 35.32 -12.96
N GLU A 4 38.14 36.18 -12.57
CA GLU A 4 36.73 35.85 -12.36
C GLU A 4 36.05 35.54 -13.69
N CYS A 5 35.50 34.34 -13.81
CA CYS A 5 34.67 33.97 -14.93
C CYS A 5 33.20 34.32 -14.61
N CYS A 6 32.76 35.50 -15.09
CA CYS A 6 31.35 35.90 -15.06
C CYS A 6 30.60 35.22 -16.23
N CYS A 7 29.88 34.19 -15.96
CA CYS A 7 28.80 33.71 -16.84
C CYS A 7 27.47 34.11 -16.23
N LEU A 8 26.99 35.29 -16.57
CA LEU A 8 25.62 35.73 -16.38
C LEU A 8 24.73 35.07 -17.45
N PHE A 9 23.63 34.53 -17.02
CA PHE A 9 22.52 33.96 -17.77
C PHE A 9 22.28 34.59 -19.16
N ASP A 10 22.45 33.79 -20.21
CA ASP A 10 21.71 33.95 -21.47
C ASP A 10 21.61 32.61 -22.19
N GLU A 11 20.38 32.22 -22.53
CA GLU A 11 19.98 30.92 -23.03
C GLU A 11 20.45 30.53 -24.45
N ARG A 12 21.43 31.27 -25.05
CA ARG A 12 21.89 30.99 -26.42
C ARG A 12 23.35 31.39 -26.68
N ALA A 13 24.26 31.00 -25.85
CA ALA A 13 25.67 31.21 -26.19
C ALA A 13 26.47 29.91 -25.99
N SER A 14 26.86 29.29 -27.09
CA SER A 14 27.90 28.26 -27.12
C SER A 14 29.24 28.91 -26.78
N CYS A 15 29.77 28.63 -25.60
CA CYS A 15 31.13 29.02 -25.23
C CYS A 15 32.10 28.02 -25.85
N THR A 16 32.88 28.48 -26.86
CA THR A 16 33.88 27.68 -27.58
C THR A 16 35.16 27.40 -26.80
N HIS A 17 35.23 27.80 -25.50
CA HIS A 17 36.43 27.64 -24.69
C HIS A 17 36.30 26.76 -23.45
N CYS A 18 35.09 26.33 -23.08
CA CYS A 18 34.86 25.36 -22.07
C CYS A 18 34.43 24.06 -22.75
N GLN A 19 35.34 23.11 -22.92
CA GLN A 19 35.01 21.73 -23.27
C GLN A 19 34.36 21.01 -22.07
N PHE A 20 33.33 21.60 -21.51
CA PHE A 20 32.51 20.92 -20.52
C PHE A 20 31.26 20.40 -21.23
N ASP A 21 31.31 19.12 -21.60
CA ASP A 21 30.18 18.40 -22.16
C ASP A 21 29.12 18.23 -21.05
N TRP A 22 28.13 19.12 -21.03
CA TRP A 22 26.98 19.07 -20.10
C TRP A 22 25.94 18.03 -20.52
N ARG A 23 26.30 17.06 -21.29
CA ARG A 23 25.47 15.84 -21.38
C ARG A 23 25.43 15.23 -20.01
N VAL A 24 24.52 15.75 -19.18
CA VAL A 24 23.97 15.01 -18.07
C VAL A 24 23.43 13.72 -18.67
N THR A 25 24.26 12.71 -18.72
CA THR A 25 23.73 11.35 -18.71
C THR A 25 22.97 11.28 -17.39
N GLU A 26 21.66 11.51 -17.43
CA GLU A 26 20.77 10.97 -16.42
C GLU A 26 21.12 9.49 -16.35
N ARG A 27 22.01 9.16 -15.44
CA ARG A 27 22.03 7.82 -14.88
C ARG A 27 20.70 7.74 -14.17
N VAL A 28 19.69 7.23 -14.86
CA VAL A 28 18.55 6.60 -14.21
C VAL A 28 19.22 5.58 -13.31
N ALA A 29 19.34 5.88 -12.03
CA ALA A 29 19.72 4.90 -11.04
C ALA A 29 18.74 3.74 -11.26
N PRO A 30 19.21 2.48 -11.31
CA PRO A 30 18.30 1.37 -11.39
C PRO A 30 17.30 1.59 -10.25
N VAL A 31 16.01 1.66 -10.58
CA VAL A 31 14.95 1.70 -9.58
C VAL A 31 15.09 0.38 -8.85
N MET A 32 15.79 0.40 -7.70
CA MET A 32 15.92 -0.79 -6.87
C MET A 32 14.52 -1.09 -6.38
N SER A 33 14.02 -2.24 -6.80
CA SER A 33 12.71 -2.74 -6.36
C SER A 33 12.66 -2.73 -4.84
N ALA A 34 11.62 -2.15 -4.29
CA ALA A 34 11.43 -2.11 -2.85
C ALA A 34 11.18 -3.54 -2.34
N PHE A 35 12.12 -4.09 -1.61
CA PHE A 35 12.00 -5.42 -1.00
C PHE A 35 12.03 -5.30 0.52
N TYR A 36 10.92 -5.72 1.13
CA TYR A 36 10.72 -5.68 2.57
C TYR A 36 10.47 -7.09 3.09
N GLU A 37 11.24 -7.55 4.06
CA GLU A 37 11.04 -8.82 4.74
C GLU A 37 11.09 -8.61 6.25
N PHE A 38 10.01 -8.99 6.95
CA PHE A 38 9.87 -8.83 8.39
C PHE A 38 9.44 -10.15 9.01
N ASP A 39 10.28 -10.68 9.88
CA ASP A 39 10.00 -11.92 10.62
C ASP A 39 8.99 -11.71 11.75
N GLN A 40 8.79 -10.46 12.19
CA GLN A 40 7.82 -10.12 13.21
C GLN A 40 7.26 -8.71 12.98
N ALA A 41 5.96 -8.61 12.76
CA ALA A 41 5.29 -7.32 12.71
C ALA A 41 5.09 -6.75 14.12
N ASP A 42 5.40 -5.46 14.31
CA ASP A 42 4.92 -4.68 15.45
C ASP A 42 3.43 -4.35 15.27
N ALA A 43 3.03 -4.01 14.04
CA ALA A 43 1.65 -3.82 13.65
C ALA A 43 1.44 -4.14 12.17
N PHE A 44 0.28 -4.74 11.88
CA PHE A 44 -0.24 -4.96 10.53
C PHE A 44 -1.68 -4.45 10.51
N THR A 45 -1.96 -3.40 9.75
CA THR A 45 -3.25 -2.72 9.76
C THR A 45 -3.70 -2.29 8.38
N SER A 46 -4.98 -2.01 8.25
CA SER A 46 -5.56 -1.34 7.09
C SER A 46 -6.15 0.00 7.50
N GLY A 47 -6.37 0.87 6.54
CA GLY A 47 -7.02 2.15 6.78
C GLY A 47 -7.58 2.77 5.51
N ALA A 48 -8.38 3.80 5.69
CA ALA A 48 -8.94 4.58 4.59
C ALA A 48 -8.71 6.06 4.86
N ILE A 49 -8.19 6.77 3.87
CA ILE A 49 -7.82 8.20 3.93
C ILE A 49 -8.74 8.96 3.00
N GLY A 50 -9.29 10.07 3.46
CA GLY A 50 -10.22 10.93 2.70
C GLY A 50 -11.68 10.67 2.98
N GLU A 51 -12.55 11.41 2.28
CA GLU A 51 -13.99 11.40 2.49
C GLU A 51 -14.69 10.18 1.89
N PRO A 52 -15.82 9.73 2.44
CA PRO A 52 -16.62 8.65 1.87
C PRO A 52 -16.97 8.94 0.40
N GLY A 53 -16.58 8.02 -0.50
CA GLY A 53 -16.75 8.16 -1.94
C GLY A 53 -15.47 8.46 -2.71
N SER A 54 -14.45 9.04 -2.05
CA SER A 54 -13.13 9.33 -2.63
C SER A 54 -11.97 8.83 -1.75
N ARG A 55 -12.21 7.75 -0.99
CA ARG A 55 -11.22 7.20 -0.06
C ARG A 55 -10.12 6.46 -0.78
N LEU A 56 -8.90 6.72 -0.32
CA LEU A 56 -7.73 5.90 -0.61
C LEU A 56 -7.60 4.83 0.46
N PHE A 57 -7.65 3.56 0.08
CA PHE A 57 -7.40 2.46 0.99
C PHE A 57 -5.91 2.10 1.02
N VAL A 58 -5.42 1.79 2.20
CA VAL A 58 -4.02 1.41 2.41
C VAL A 58 -3.91 0.24 3.36
N ILE A 59 -2.85 -0.55 3.17
CA ILE A 59 -2.33 -1.50 4.15
C ILE A 59 -1.02 -0.94 4.66
N GLN A 60 -0.83 -0.95 5.98
CA GLN A 60 0.39 -0.45 6.60
C GLN A 60 0.99 -1.51 7.52
N VAL A 61 2.29 -1.70 7.36
CA VAL A 61 3.12 -2.58 8.20
C VAL A 61 4.09 -1.73 8.99
N ARG A 62 4.21 -2.01 10.26
CA ARG A 62 5.29 -1.49 11.13
C ARG A 62 6.08 -2.66 11.67
N ALA A 63 7.36 -2.65 11.46
CA ALA A 63 8.28 -3.69 11.93
C ALA A 63 9.70 -3.15 11.92
N ASP A 64 10.52 -3.54 12.86
CA ASP A 64 11.96 -3.20 12.95
C ASP A 64 12.23 -1.68 12.84
N GLY A 65 11.34 -0.86 13.41
CA GLY A 65 11.44 0.60 13.33
C GLY A 65 11.12 1.19 11.95
N GLN A 66 10.75 0.36 10.99
CA GLN A 66 10.32 0.77 9.65
C GLN A 66 8.79 0.83 9.56
N ARG A 67 8.32 1.60 8.60
CA ARG A 67 6.91 1.67 8.23
C ARG A 67 6.81 1.58 6.72
N VAL A 68 6.04 0.61 6.25
CA VAL A 68 5.76 0.39 4.83
C VAL A 68 4.26 0.56 4.62
N THR A 69 3.88 1.45 3.74
CA THR A 69 2.47 1.72 3.41
C THR A 69 2.24 1.43 1.93
N MET A 70 1.26 0.61 1.64
CA MET A 70 0.89 0.21 0.29
C MET A 70 -0.53 0.65 -0.02
N LYS A 71 -0.73 1.24 -1.20
CA LYS A 71 -2.07 1.56 -1.70
C LYS A 71 -2.77 0.28 -2.16
N CYS A 72 -4.05 0.15 -1.81
CA CYS A 72 -4.85 -0.99 -2.24
C CYS A 72 -6.29 -0.58 -2.56
N GLU A 73 -7.06 -1.53 -3.09
CA GLU A 73 -8.49 -1.38 -3.30
C GLU A 73 -9.29 -1.85 -2.08
N LYS A 74 -10.47 -1.27 -1.86
CA LYS A 74 -11.41 -1.68 -0.80
C LYS A 74 -11.66 -3.19 -0.82
N GLN A 75 -11.83 -3.75 -2.02
CA GLN A 75 -12.11 -5.18 -2.19
C GLN A 75 -10.91 -6.05 -1.82
N GLN A 76 -9.67 -5.56 -2.01
CA GLN A 76 -8.46 -6.28 -1.61
C GLN A 76 -8.36 -6.35 -0.08
N VAL A 77 -8.69 -5.28 0.64
CA VAL A 77 -8.75 -5.29 2.11
C VAL A 77 -9.78 -6.30 2.61
N ALA A 78 -10.99 -6.28 2.04
CA ALA A 78 -12.06 -7.22 2.42
C ALA A 78 -11.68 -8.68 2.12
N ALA A 79 -11.10 -8.95 0.96
CA ALA A 79 -10.67 -10.30 0.56
C ALA A 79 -9.55 -10.81 1.46
N LEU A 80 -8.54 -9.95 1.75
CA LEU A 80 -7.44 -10.29 2.65
C LEU A 80 -7.95 -10.67 4.05
N ALA A 81 -8.84 -9.87 4.63
CA ALA A 81 -9.45 -10.17 5.92
C ALA A 81 -10.28 -11.49 5.89
N GLN A 82 -11.02 -11.72 4.81
CA GLN A 82 -11.80 -12.94 4.65
C GLN A 82 -10.91 -14.18 4.58
N TYR A 83 -9.88 -14.19 3.74
CA TYR A 83 -8.97 -15.34 3.61
C TYR A 83 -8.19 -15.60 4.89
N MET A 84 -7.72 -14.53 5.54
CA MET A 84 -7.01 -14.62 6.81
C MET A 84 -7.89 -15.25 7.90
N ARG A 85 -9.18 -14.89 7.94
CA ARG A 85 -10.17 -15.47 8.87
C ARG A 85 -10.42 -16.96 8.60
N GLN A 86 -10.42 -17.37 7.33
CA GLN A 86 -10.54 -18.79 6.98
C GLN A 86 -9.35 -19.60 7.51
N LEU A 87 -8.12 -19.12 7.34
CA LEU A 87 -6.94 -19.77 7.88
C LEU A 87 -6.94 -19.80 9.42
N LEU A 88 -7.42 -18.73 10.06
CA LEU A 88 -7.52 -18.67 11.51
C LEU A 88 -8.60 -19.63 12.08
N ALA A 89 -9.63 -19.96 11.30
CA ALA A 89 -10.68 -20.91 11.73
C ALA A 89 -10.14 -22.33 11.91
N ASP A 90 -9.14 -22.71 11.13
CA ASP A 90 -8.48 -24.02 11.20
C ASP A 90 -7.30 -24.05 12.20
N ALA A 91 -6.90 -22.87 12.72
CA ALA A 91 -5.81 -22.73 13.67
C ALA A 91 -6.33 -22.73 15.13
N PRO A 92 -5.49 -23.05 16.13
CA PRO A 92 -5.85 -22.90 17.54
C PRO A 92 -6.29 -21.47 17.86
N ALA A 93 -7.21 -21.30 18.81
CA ALA A 93 -7.70 -19.96 19.17
C ALA A 93 -6.56 -19.04 19.61
N ALA A 94 -6.57 -17.80 19.13
CA ALA A 94 -5.65 -16.75 19.55
C ALA A 94 -6.25 -15.94 20.71
N TYR A 95 -5.47 -15.73 21.76
CA TYR A 95 -5.90 -15.02 22.95
C TYR A 95 -5.26 -13.63 23.05
N ASP A 96 -4.14 -13.41 22.36
CA ASP A 96 -3.39 -12.16 22.32
C ASP A 96 -3.99 -11.26 21.23
N ARG A 97 -4.70 -10.21 21.61
CA ARG A 97 -5.17 -9.20 20.67
C ARG A 97 -4.25 -7.99 20.71
N PRO A 98 -3.94 -7.36 19.57
CA PRO A 98 -3.23 -6.10 19.56
C PRO A 98 -4.06 -5.03 20.27
N ILE A 99 -3.39 -4.06 20.88
CA ILE A 99 -4.06 -2.87 21.42
C ILE A 99 -4.66 -2.05 20.27
N VAL A 100 -5.74 -1.32 20.55
CA VAL A 100 -6.47 -0.51 19.55
C VAL A 100 -5.55 0.46 18.82
N ASP A 101 -4.61 1.10 19.51
CA ASP A 101 -3.66 2.03 18.92
C ASP A 101 -2.72 1.36 17.90
N ALA A 102 -2.47 0.07 18.03
CA ALA A 102 -1.67 -0.67 17.05
C ALA A 102 -2.40 -0.81 15.70
N MET A 103 -3.73 -0.70 15.69
CA MET A 103 -4.54 -0.76 14.47
C MET A 103 -4.69 0.60 13.78
N GLN A 104 -4.26 1.70 14.39
CA GLN A 104 -4.30 3.02 13.77
C GLN A 104 -3.16 3.20 12.77
N LEU A 105 -3.46 3.92 11.66
CA LEU A 105 -2.42 4.34 10.73
C LEU A 105 -1.47 5.32 11.41
N SER A 106 -0.18 5.13 11.21
CA SER A 106 0.85 6.07 11.68
C SER A 106 1.33 6.96 10.54
N SER A 107 1.55 8.24 10.87
CA SER A 107 2.07 9.26 9.94
C SER A 107 3.60 9.33 9.97
N PRO A 108 4.24 9.85 8.88
CA PRO A 108 3.65 10.21 7.59
C PRO A 108 3.16 8.99 6.82
N ILE A 109 2.24 9.21 5.85
CA ILE A 109 1.72 8.13 5.00
C ILE A 109 2.36 8.30 3.63
N ASP A 110 3.50 7.65 3.45
CA ASP A 110 4.23 7.59 2.20
C ASP A 110 3.91 6.24 1.53
N ILE A 111 3.41 6.28 0.31
CA ILE A 111 3.01 5.06 -0.41
C ILE A 111 4.22 4.53 -1.16
N GLU A 112 4.64 3.33 -0.81
CA GLU A 112 5.77 2.66 -1.44
C GLU A 112 5.39 2.09 -2.81
N PHE A 113 4.26 1.37 -2.87
CA PHE A 113 3.74 0.80 -4.11
C PHE A 113 2.25 0.50 -4.03
N VAL A 114 1.67 0.10 -5.16
CA VAL A 114 0.27 -0.32 -5.26
C VAL A 114 0.19 -1.83 -5.16
N VAL A 115 -0.71 -2.34 -4.32
CA VAL A 115 -0.92 -3.79 -4.13
C VAL A 115 -1.43 -4.45 -5.41
N GLY A 116 -0.69 -5.40 -5.90
CA GLY A 116 -1.09 -6.33 -6.96
C GLY A 116 -1.53 -7.67 -6.39
N THR A 117 -0.62 -8.64 -6.36
CA THR A 117 -0.88 -9.99 -5.86
C THR A 117 -0.68 -10.08 -4.35
N VAL A 118 -1.57 -10.80 -3.67
CA VAL A 118 -1.46 -11.07 -2.23
C VAL A 118 -1.51 -12.57 -1.99
N GLY A 119 -0.48 -13.09 -1.34
CA GLY A 119 -0.39 -14.46 -0.85
C GLY A 119 -0.51 -14.49 0.68
N ILE A 120 -1.24 -15.47 1.22
CA ILE A 120 -1.38 -15.65 2.66
C ILE A 120 -1.19 -17.12 2.99
N ALA A 121 -0.48 -17.40 4.08
CA ALA A 121 -0.28 -18.75 4.59
C ALA A 121 -0.24 -18.77 6.12
N TYR A 122 -0.61 -19.89 6.71
CA TYR A 122 -0.37 -20.16 8.11
C TYR A 122 0.79 -21.16 8.27
N ASP A 123 1.86 -20.67 8.89
CA ASP A 123 2.98 -21.51 9.28
C ASP A 123 2.71 -22.15 10.65
N SER A 124 2.22 -23.40 10.62
CA SER A 124 1.88 -24.14 11.82
C SER A 124 3.10 -24.55 12.67
N ARG A 125 4.32 -24.53 12.12
CA ARG A 125 5.55 -24.90 12.86
C ARG A 125 5.98 -23.76 13.77
N ASN A 126 5.90 -22.54 13.25
CA ASN A 126 6.32 -21.34 13.98
C ASN A 126 5.14 -20.58 14.59
N ASP A 127 3.92 -21.05 14.36
CA ASP A 127 2.68 -20.39 14.80
C ASP A 127 2.58 -18.94 14.32
N ARG A 128 2.76 -18.75 13.01
CA ARG A 128 2.76 -17.42 12.38
C ARG A 128 1.82 -17.37 11.17
N MET A 129 1.12 -16.26 11.05
CA MET A 129 0.50 -15.88 9.77
C MET A 129 1.56 -15.19 8.92
N VAL A 130 1.69 -15.61 7.68
CA VAL A 130 2.62 -15.06 6.70
C VAL A 130 1.82 -14.39 5.59
N VAL A 131 2.09 -13.11 5.34
CA VAL A 131 1.51 -12.37 4.24
C VAL A 131 2.63 -11.94 3.29
N GLN A 132 2.42 -12.19 2.01
CA GLN A 132 3.28 -11.73 0.94
C GLN A 132 2.48 -10.84 0.01
N ILE A 133 2.98 -9.65 -0.27
CA ILE A 133 2.35 -8.66 -1.14
C ILE A 133 3.34 -8.31 -2.24
N GLU A 134 2.90 -8.35 -3.49
CA GLU A 134 3.67 -7.93 -4.64
C GLU A 134 3.04 -6.69 -5.26
N GLU A 135 3.88 -5.82 -5.77
CA GLU A 135 3.47 -4.62 -6.48
C GLU A 135 2.65 -4.94 -7.72
N LEU A 136 1.66 -4.09 -7.99
CA LEU A 136 0.91 -4.13 -9.23
C LEU A 136 1.80 -3.66 -10.39
N VAL A 137 2.16 -4.60 -11.26
CA VAL A 137 2.92 -4.28 -12.48
C VAL A 137 1.92 -3.94 -13.58
N PRO A 138 2.02 -2.75 -14.20
CA PRO A 138 1.23 -2.43 -15.38
C PRO A 138 1.56 -3.39 -16.53
N THR A 139 0.55 -3.83 -17.26
CA THR A 139 0.72 -4.68 -18.42
C THR A 139 0.21 -3.99 -19.68
N ASN A 140 0.78 -4.36 -20.85
CA ASN A 140 0.27 -3.94 -22.15
C ASN A 140 -0.98 -4.75 -22.56
N ASP A 141 -1.51 -4.48 -23.76
CA ASP A 141 -2.69 -5.17 -24.29
C ASP A 141 -2.46 -6.68 -24.51
N ASP A 142 -1.20 -7.11 -24.66
CA ASP A 142 -0.78 -8.50 -24.80
C ASP A 142 -0.51 -9.17 -23.44
N ASN A 143 -0.82 -8.49 -22.33
CA ASN A 143 -0.60 -8.94 -20.95
C ASN A 143 0.88 -9.12 -20.56
N GLU A 144 1.79 -8.42 -21.25
CA GLU A 144 3.21 -8.39 -20.92
C GLU A 144 3.51 -7.22 -19.98
N PRO A 145 4.41 -7.39 -18.98
CA PRO A 145 4.80 -6.30 -18.07
C PRO A 145 5.38 -5.11 -18.82
N ILE A 146 4.94 -3.92 -18.46
CA ILE A 146 5.51 -2.67 -18.98
C ILE A 146 6.68 -2.25 -18.08
N GLY A 147 7.91 -2.36 -18.60
CA GLY A 147 9.15 -2.00 -17.91
C GLY A 147 10.00 -3.19 -17.52
N ASP A 148 11.26 -2.92 -17.24
CA ASP A 148 12.29 -3.93 -16.91
C ASP A 148 12.58 -4.03 -15.41
N ALA A 149 11.85 -3.29 -14.56
CA ALA A 149 12.05 -3.29 -13.11
C ALA A 149 11.34 -4.49 -12.46
N ASP A 150 12.04 -5.17 -11.54
CA ASP A 150 11.40 -6.16 -10.68
C ASP A 150 10.31 -5.48 -9.83
N PRO A 151 9.13 -6.09 -9.63
CA PRO A 151 8.09 -5.52 -8.78
C PRO A 151 8.52 -5.42 -7.32
N GLY A 152 8.07 -4.38 -6.65
CA GLY A 152 8.21 -4.25 -5.21
C GLY A 152 7.55 -5.43 -4.49
N ARG A 153 8.14 -5.87 -3.36
CA ARG A 153 7.65 -7.01 -2.58
C ARG A 153 7.75 -6.74 -1.10
N LEU A 154 6.73 -7.17 -0.39
CA LEU A 154 6.72 -7.21 1.06
C LEU A 154 6.36 -8.62 1.52
N ARG A 155 7.16 -9.17 2.44
CA ARG A 155 6.85 -10.39 3.18
C ARG A 155 6.87 -10.08 4.67
N VAL A 156 5.79 -10.40 5.37
CA VAL A 156 5.66 -10.13 6.80
C VAL A 156 5.07 -11.32 7.52
N GLN A 157 5.59 -11.59 8.71
CA GLN A 157 5.05 -12.57 9.62
C GLN A 157 4.42 -11.87 10.82
N MET A 158 3.32 -12.42 11.32
CA MET A 158 2.60 -11.87 12.47
C MET A 158 1.99 -12.97 13.32
N SER A 159 1.62 -12.65 14.55
CA SER A 159 0.90 -13.57 15.43
C SER A 159 -0.54 -13.79 14.95
N ARG A 160 -1.15 -14.89 15.36
CA ARG A 160 -2.58 -15.14 15.11
C ARG A 160 -3.47 -14.05 15.72
N GLY A 161 -3.07 -13.49 16.86
CA GLY A 161 -3.78 -12.39 17.51
C GLY A 161 -3.75 -11.12 16.69
N GLN A 162 -2.59 -10.76 16.11
CA GLN A 162 -2.46 -9.62 15.20
C GLN A 162 -3.30 -9.83 13.94
N ALA A 163 -3.27 -11.03 13.35
CA ALA A 163 -4.07 -11.37 12.19
C ALA A 163 -5.58 -11.26 12.47
N ALA A 164 -6.02 -11.75 13.62
CA ALA A 164 -7.42 -11.64 14.02
C ALA A 164 -7.85 -10.20 14.29
N GLY A 165 -6.98 -9.39 14.94
CA GLY A 165 -7.20 -7.96 15.12
C GLY A 165 -7.28 -7.21 13.79
N PHE A 166 -6.43 -7.54 12.84
CA PHE A 166 -6.51 -7.01 11.48
C PHE A 166 -7.85 -7.32 10.82
N CYS A 167 -8.36 -8.55 10.94
CA CYS A 167 -9.65 -8.93 10.36
C CYS A 167 -10.81 -8.12 10.94
N GLU A 168 -10.84 -7.94 12.27
CA GLU A 168 -11.87 -7.18 12.97
C GLU A 168 -11.81 -5.69 12.56
N HIS A 169 -10.62 -5.09 12.60
CA HIS A 169 -10.42 -3.70 12.21
C HIS A 169 -10.73 -3.44 10.73
N SER A 170 -10.36 -4.36 9.84
CA SER A 170 -10.63 -4.23 8.41
C SER A 170 -12.12 -4.25 8.09
N ASP A 171 -12.92 -5.03 8.82
CA ASP A 171 -14.38 -5.01 8.68
C ASP A 171 -14.93 -3.61 8.98
N ASP A 172 -14.45 -2.96 10.05
CA ASP A 172 -14.87 -1.60 10.42
C ASP A 172 -14.43 -0.58 9.35
N VAL A 173 -13.19 -0.66 8.87
CA VAL A 173 -12.67 0.22 7.81
C VAL A 173 -13.47 0.09 6.52
N VAL A 174 -13.81 -1.14 6.14
CA VAL A 174 -14.61 -1.43 4.95
C VAL A 174 -16.07 -0.99 5.14
N ALA A 175 -16.65 -1.20 6.33
CA ALA A 175 -18.03 -0.84 6.65
C ALA A 175 -18.24 0.67 6.82
N ALA A 176 -17.21 1.41 7.20
CA ALA A 176 -17.25 2.88 7.38
C ALA A 176 -17.50 3.67 6.09
N GLY A 177 -17.77 3.00 4.95
CA GLY A 177 -18.13 3.60 3.67
C GLY A 177 -19.50 4.28 3.70
N ARG A 178 -19.97 4.72 2.51
CA ARG A 178 -21.32 5.26 2.34
C ARG A 178 -22.36 4.20 2.72
N PRO A 179 -23.37 4.53 3.53
CA PRO A 179 -24.41 3.58 3.88
C PRO A 179 -25.21 3.14 2.63
N PRO A 180 -25.65 1.89 2.56
CA PRO A 180 -26.51 1.45 1.46
C PRO A 180 -27.93 2.02 1.63
N CYS A 181 -28.56 2.40 0.52
CA CYS A 181 -29.97 2.79 0.49
C CYS A 181 -30.86 1.60 0.86
N ILE A 182 -31.75 1.79 1.79
CA ILE A 182 -32.69 0.75 2.24
C ILE A 182 -33.66 0.27 1.15
N PHE A 183 -33.86 1.09 0.10
CA PHE A 183 -34.79 0.76 -0.99
C PHE A 183 -34.09 0.10 -2.19
N CYS A 184 -32.91 0.58 -2.62
CA CYS A 184 -32.25 0.11 -3.83
C CYS A 184 -30.89 -0.54 -3.59
N GLY A 185 -30.33 -0.45 -2.37
CA GLY A 185 -29.03 -1.00 -2.04
C GLY A 185 -27.81 -0.19 -2.55
N HIS A 186 -28.02 0.85 -3.37
CA HIS A 186 -26.92 1.71 -3.82
C HIS A 186 -26.40 2.58 -2.68
N PRO A 187 -25.10 2.95 -2.70
CA PRO A 187 -24.53 3.85 -1.71
C PRO A 187 -25.23 5.21 -1.70
N ILE A 188 -25.46 5.74 -0.50
CA ILE A 188 -26.03 7.08 -0.32
C ILE A 188 -24.87 8.06 -0.09
N ASP A 189 -24.79 9.12 -0.90
CA ASP A 189 -23.87 10.23 -0.69
C ASP A 189 -24.34 11.13 0.46
N LEU A 190 -23.48 12.03 0.94
CA LEU A 190 -23.82 12.99 2.00
C LEU A 190 -25.02 13.87 1.60
N ASP A 191 -25.15 14.18 0.32
CA ASP A 191 -26.25 14.96 -0.27
C ASP A 191 -27.44 14.08 -0.70
N GLY A 192 -27.41 12.79 -0.38
CA GLY A 192 -28.39 11.82 -0.81
C GLY A 192 -28.04 11.16 -2.16
N HIS A 193 -29.00 10.40 -2.72
CA HIS A 193 -28.87 9.84 -4.08
C HIS A 193 -30.24 9.78 -4.77
N ALA A 194 -30.26 9.87 -6.08
CA ALA A 194 -31.48 9.64 -6.88
C ALA A 194 -31.83 8.13 -6.83
N CYS A 195 -32.77 7.78 -5.95
CA CYS A 195 -33.14 6.38 -5.77
C CYS A 195 -34.06 5.91 -6.91
N PRO A 196 -33.65 4.92 -7.73
CA PRO A 196 -34.51 4.44 -8.83
C PRO A 196 -35.77 3.72 -8.35
N ARG A 197 -35.91 3.44 -7.05
CA ARG A 197 -37.09 2.81 -6.43
C ARG A 197 -37.99 3.82 -5.70
N MET A 198 -37.65 5.09 -5.70
CA MET A 198 -38.43 6.16 -5.07
C MET A 198 -39.09 7.12 -6.09
N ASN A 199 -39.00 6.81 -7.37
CA ASN A 199 -39.73 7.52 -8.44
C ASN A 199 -41.02 6.80 -8.77
#